data_494b8fc7db8a0fd7806f63b4389fb789
#
_entry.id   494b8fc7db8a0fd7806f63b4389fb789
#
_cell.length_a   1.000
_cell.length_b   1.000
_cell.length_c   1.000
_cell.angle_alpha   90.00
_cell.angle_beta   90.00
_cell.angle_gamma   90.00
#
_symmetry.space_group_name_H-M   'P 1'
#
loop_
_entity.id
_entity.type
_entity.pdbx_description
1 polymer ?
#
loop_
_entity_poly.entity_id
_entity_poly.type
_entity_poly.pdbx_seq_one_letter_code
_entity_poly.pdbx_strand_id
1 'polypeptide(L)'
;MLRIHIMQLVYNLSDPEMEDYLYEVESMRRFAHLRLCESIPDETTILNFRHYIEAHKFGKKIFETINQHLANKGLKLREGTIVDATIIAAPTSTKMLTVNGIRRCIRLKRAMNGIME
;
A
#
# COMPACT_ATOMS: atom_id res chain seq x y z
N MET A 1 3.46 -13.73 -11.49
CA MET A 1 2.46 -12.86 -10.81
C MET A 1 2.83 -12.50 -9.36
N LEU A 2 3.09 -13.44 -8.44
CA LEU A 2 3.41 -13.09 -7.03
C LEU A 2 4.60 -12.12 -6.89
N ARG A 3 5.66 -12.27 -7.69
CA ARG A 3 6.82 -11.37 -7.66
C ARG A 3 6.47 -9.95 -8.12
N ILE A 4 5.58 -9.81 -9.10
CA ILE A 4 5.06 -8.53 -9.57
C ILE A 4 4.28 -7.85 -8.44
N HIS A 5 3.41 -8.59 -7.76
CA HIS A 5 2.66 -8.07 -6.63
C HIS A 5 3.57 -7.63 -5.46
N ILE A 6 4.64 -8.38 -5.18
CA ILE A 6 5.64 -7.98 -4.18
C ILE A 6 6.34 -6.67 -4.58
N MET A 7 6.71 -6.51 -5.87
CA MET A 7 7.29 -5.25 -6.36
C MET A 7 6.32 -4.08 -6.20
N GLN A 8 5.04 -4.27 -6.53
CA GLN A 8 4.01 -3.24 -6.30
C GLN A 8 3.98 -2.76 -4.84
N LEU A 9 4.01 -3.70 -3.88
CA LEU A 9 4.00 -3.37 -2.46
C LEU A 9 5.26 -2.65 -2.01
N VAL A 10 6.44 -3.11 -2.48
CA VAL A 10 7.75 -2.54 -2.09
C VAL A 10 7.93 -1.13 -2.65
N TYR A 11 7.53 -0.90 -3.89
CA TYR A 11 7.71 0.39 -4.58
C TYR A 11 6.45 1.26 -4.53
N ASN A 12 5.36 0.77 -3.91
CA ASN A 12 4.08 1.45 -3.80
C ASN A 12 3.51 1.89 -5.16
N LEU A 13 3.55 0.99 -6.15
CA LEU A 13 3.11 1.25 -7.51
C LEU A 13 1.64 0.89 -7.70
N SER A 14 0.93 1.69 -8.50
CA SER A 14 -0.40 1.35 -9.00
C SER A 14 -0.34 0.25 -10.07
N ASP A 15 -1.49 -0.29 -10.46
CA ASP A 15 -1.53 -1.36 -11.48
C ASP A 15 -1.03 -0.87 -12.85
N PRO A 16 -1.44 0.32 -13.36
CA PRO A 16 -0.90 0.87 -14.60
C PRO A 16 0.60 1.17 -14.51
N GLU A 17 1.04 1.79 -13.41
CA GLU A 17 2.47 2.09 -13.21
C GLU A 17 3.31 0.82 -13.19
N MET A 18 2.81 -0.27 -12.59
CA MET A 18 3.54 -1.53 -12.56
C MET A 18 3.69 -2.13 -13.96
N GLU A 19 2.67 -2.01 -14.81
CA GLU A 19 2.75 -2.40 -16.21
C GLU A 19 3.82 -1.57 -16.94
N ASP A 20 3.80 -0.24 -16.82
CA ASP A 20 4.79 0.66 -17.43
C ASP A 20 6.21 0.32 -16.97
N TYR A 21 6.42 0.11 -15.67
CA TYR A 21 7.73 -0.28 -15.14
C TYR A 21 8.22 -1.63 -15.66
N LEU A 22 7.32 -2.59 -15.91
CA LEU A 22 7.67 -3.85 -16.52
C LEU A 22 8.08 -3.68 -17.99
N TYR A 23 7.57 -2.67 -18.71
CA TYR A 23 8.01 -2.34 -20.06
C TYR A 23 9.33 -1.59 -20.07
N GLU A 24 9.56 -0.67 -19.17
CA GLU A 24 10.69 0.25 -19.19
C GLU A 24 11.93 -0.31 -18.48
N VAL A 25 11.73 -1.00 -17.34
CA VAL A 25 12.82 -1.38 -16.44
C VAL A 25 13.17 -2.85 -16.56
N GLU A 26 14.27 -3.15 -17.23
CA GLU A 26 14.74 -4.54 -17.43
C GLU A 26 14.97 -5.29 -16.11
N SER A 27 15.50 -4.63 -15.10
CA SER A 27 15.74 -5.26 -13.79
C SER A 27 14.46 -5.77 -13.13
N MET A 28 13.33 -5.08 -13.29
CA MET A 28 12.03 -5.51 -12.80
C MET A 28 11.52 -6.73 -13.57
N ARG A 29 11.64 -6.72 -14.89
CA ARG A 29 11.34 -7.93 -15.71
C ARG A 29 12.15 -9.14 -15.29
N ARG A 30 13.46 -8.95 -15.07
CA ARG A 30 14.35 -10.02 -14.61
C ARG A 30 13.95 -10.57 -13.25
N PHE A 31 13.59 -9.70 -12.32
CA PHE A 31 13.08 -10.11 -11.00
C PHE A 31 11.75 -10.87 -11.12
N ALA A 32 10.86 -10.41 -11.99
CA ALA A 32 9.58 -11.07 -12.26
C ALA A 32 9.75 -12.42 -12.98
N HIS A 33 10.95 -12.72 -13.49
CA HIS A 33 11.29 -13.85 -14.37
C HIS A 33 10.54 -13.82 -15.70
N LEU A 34 10.25 -12.63 -16.20
CA LEU A 34 9.69 -12.44 -17.54
C LEU A 34 10.83 -12.38 -18.57
N ARG A 35 10.72 -13.20 -19.61
CA ARG A 35 11.65 -13.17 -20.74
C ARG A 35 11.25 -12.09 -21.74
N LEU A 36 12.20 -11.62 -22.54
CA LEU A 36 11.94 -10.59 -23.56
C LEU A 36 10.88 -11.01 -24.60
N CYS A 37 10.68 -12.31 -24.80
CA CYS A 37 9.70 -12.85 -25.75
C CYS A 37 8.34 -13.18 -25.10
N GLU A 38 8.20 -13.03 -23.79
CA GLU A 38 6.94 -13.30 -23.08
C GLU A 38 6.10 -12.03 -23.02
N SER A 39 4.78 -12.20 -23.13
CA SER A 39 3.84 -11.09 -22.97
C SER A 39 3.90 -10.57 -21.53
N ILE A 40 4.06 -9.28 -21.40
CA ILE A 40 3.99 -8.60 -20.10
C ILE A 40 2.52 -8.57 -19.67
N PRO A 41 2.21 -8.90 -18.40
CA PRO A 41 0.85 -8.81 -17.90
C PRO A 41 0.39 -7.36 -17.88
N ASP A 42 -0.80 -7.12 -18.39
CA ASP A 42 -1.50 -5.84 -18.39
C ASP A 42 -2.04 -5.49 -16.98
N GLU A 43 -2.45 -4.24 -16.80
CA GLU A 43 -3.02 -3.74 -15.54
C GLU A 43 -4.21 -4.58 -15.05
N THR A 44 -5.07 -5.05 -15.98
CA THR A 44 -6.24 -5.85 -15.63
C THR A 44 -5.88 -7.24 -15.13
N THR A 45 -4.85 -7.86 -15.69
CA THR A 45 -4.30 -9.13 -15.21
C THR A 45 -3.69 -8.99 -13.81
N ILE A 46 -2.97 -7.88 -13.56
CA ILE A 46 -2.40 -7.56 -12.25
C ILE A 46 -3.51 -7.36 -11.22
N LEU A 47 -4.54 -6.58 -11.55
CA LEU A 47 -5.71 -6.36 -10.72
C LEU A 47 -6.45 -7.66 -10.37
N ASN A 48 -6.72 -8.48 -11.37
CA ASN A 48 -7.39 -9.78 -11.19
C ASN A 48 -6.59 -10.71 -10.27
N PHE A 49 -5.27 -10.72 -10.39
CA PHE A 49 -4.42 -11.49 -9.50
C PHE A 49 -4.49 -11.00 -8.05
N ARG A 50 -4.55 -9.70 -7.82
CA ARG A 50 -4.74 -9.11 -6.49
C ARG A 50 -6.07 -9.53 -5.88
N HIS A 51 -7.17 -9.41 -6.62
CA HIS A 51 -8.48 -9.89 -6.18
C HIS A 51 -8.49 -11.38 -5.87
N TYR A 52 -7.77 -12.18 -6.66
CA TYR A 52 -7.62 -13.61 -6.40
C TYR A 52 -6.91 -13.90 -5.07
N ILE A 53 -5.82 -13.19 -4.77
CA ILE A 53 -5.10 -13.30 -3.48
C ILE A 53 -6.02 -12.93 -2.32
N GLU A 54 -6.80 -11.86 -2.45
CA GLU A 54 -7.74 -11.39 -1.42
C GLU A 54 -8.87 -12.39 -1.19
N ALA A 55 -9.54 -12.84 -2.26
CA ALA A 55 -10.66 -13.79 -2.19
C ALA A 55 -10.27 -15.09 -1.47
N HIS A 56 -9.06 -15.58 -1.69
CA HIS A 56 -8.56 -16.81 -1.10
C HIS A 56 -7.79 -16.60 0.22
N LYS A 57 -7.69 -15.36 0.71
CA LYS A 57 -6.96 -14.99 1.93
C LYS A 57 -5.49 -15.46 1.94
N PHE A 58 -4.88 -15.54 0.75
CA PHE A 58 -3.49 -15.98 0.62
C PHE A 58 -2.51 -15.03 1.28
N GLY A 59 -2.81 -13.75 1.35
CA GLY A 59 -1.98 -12.76 2.03
C GLY A 59 -1.66 -13.16 3.47
N LYS A 60 -2.67 -13.62 4.21
CA LYS A 60 -2.48 -14.09 5.59
C LYS A 60 -1.56 -15.32 5.66
N LYS A 61 -1.77 -16.30 4.78
CA LYS A 61 -0.95 -17.53 4.73
C LYS A 61 0.51 -17.22 4.38
N ILE A 62 0.73 -16.34 3.41
CA ILE A 62 2.08 -15.90 3.01
C ILE A 62 2.76 -15.21 4.20
N PHE A 63 2.07 -14.29 4.87
CA PHE A 63 2.58 -13.58 6.03
C PHE A 63 2.95 -14.52 7.18
N GLU A 64 2.09 -15.47 7.50
CA GLU A 64 2.36 -16.48 8.52
C GLU A 64 3.60 -17.34 8.19
N THR A 65 3.70 -17.78 6.93
CA THR A 65 4.85 -18.57 6.46
C THR A 65 6.17 -17.78 6.56
N ILE A 66 6.16 -16.51 6.14
CA ILE A 66 7.33 -15.64 6.24
C ILE A 66 7.70 -15.43 7.71
N ASN A 67 6.73 -15.16 8.58
CA ASN A 67 6.97 -14.97 10.00
C ASN A 67 7.57 -16.22 10.67
N GLN A 68 7.10 -17.42 10.31
CA GLN A 68 7.68 -18.68 10.79
C GLN A 68 9.12 -18.83 10.33
N HIS A 69 9.39 -18.52 9.05
CA HIS A 69 10.74 -18.59 8.51
C HIS A 69 11.71 -17.61 9.21
N LEU A 70 11.26 -16.38 9.46
CA LEU A 70 12.03 -15.37 10.20
C LEU A 70 12.25 -15.79 11.67
N ALA A 71 11.23 -16.35 12.30
CA ALA A 71 11.34 -16.86 13.67
C ALA A 71 12.37 -17.99 13.78
N ASN A 72 12.36 -18.93 12.83
CA ASN A 72 13.32 -20.04 12.78
C ASN A 72 14.77 -19.56 12.58
N LYS A 73 14.95 -18.43 11.89
CA LYS A 73 16.27 -17.79 11.72
C LYS A 73 16.64 -16.84 12.86
N GLY A 74 15.83 -16.70 13.89
CA GLY A 74 16.08 -15.79 15.00
C GLY A 74 15.98 -14.30 14.63
N LEU A 75 15.42 -13.97 13.48
CA LEU A 75 15.30 -12.60 12.98
C LEU A 75 14.00 -11.91 13.44
N LYS A 76 13.13 -12.60 14.15
CA LYS A 76 11.88 -12.06 14.67
C LYS A 76 12.03 -11.70 16.13
N LEU A 77 11.86 -10.43 16.45
CA LEU A 77 11.71 -9.97 17.84
C LEU A 77 10.37 -10.45 18.39
N ARG A 78 10.39 -11.16 19.52
CA ARG A 78 9.18 -11.67 20.19
C ARG A 78 8.55 -10.67 21.14
N GLU A 79 9.32 -9.68 21.58
CA GLU A 79 8.91 -8.69 22.57
C GLU A 79 9.20 -7.30 22.04
N GLY A 80 8.25 -6.41 22.25
CA GLY A 80 8.33 -5.00 21.90
C GLY A 80 7.22 -4.55 20.95
N THR A 81 6.62 -3.43 21.29
CA THR A 81 5.67 -2.73 20.40
C THR A 81 6.43 -1.59 19.75
N ILE A 82 6.55 -1.62 18.42
CA ILE A 82 7.06 -0.49 17.66
C ILE A 82 5.89 0.46 17.46
N VAL A 83 5.93 1.61 18.12
CA VAL A 83 4.96 2.69 17.89
C VAL A 83 5.60 3.68 16.94
N ASP A 84 5.09 3.74 15.71
CA ASP A 84 5.52 4.76 14.76
C ASP A 84 4.77 6.07 15.04
N ALA A 85 5.51 7.09 15.48
CA ALA A 85 4.97 8.41 15.77
C ALA A 85 4.38 9.11 14.53
N THR A 86 4.75 8.71 13.35
CA THR A 86 4.24 9.26 12.08
C THR A 86 2.74 8.98 11.88
N ILE A 87 2.22 7.90 12.42
CA ILE A 87 0.80 7.55 12.32
C ILE A 87 -0.08 8.49 13.15
N ILE A 88 0.49 9.09 14.21
CA ILE A 88 -0.25 9.99 15.12
C ILE A 88 -0.53 11.35 14.47
N ALA A 89 0.24 11.73 13.48
CA ALA A 89 0.13 13.02 12.79
C ALA A 89 -0.94 13.05 11.68
N ALA A 90 -1.60 11.94 11.36
CA ALA A 90 -2.67 11.93 10.39
C ALA A 90 -3.86 12.73 10.94
N PRO A 91 -4.22 13.87 10.35
CA PRO A 91 -5.36 14.64 10.84
C PRO A 91 -6.64 13.83 10.64
N THR A 92 -7.35 13.57 11.71
CA THR A 92 -8.65 12.90 11.70
C THR A 92 -9.75 13.71 11.01
N SER A 93 -9.39 14.80 10.35
CA SER A 93 -10.30 15.76 9.72
C SER A 93 -11.08 15.22 8.53
N THR A 94 -10.70 14.07 7.99
CA THR A 94 -11.38 13.49 6.81
C THR A 94 -12.66 12.74 7.12
N LYS A 95 -12.99 12.50 8.40
CA LYS A 95 -14.27 11.92 8.81
C LYS A 95 -15.22 12.96 9.40
N MET A 96 -15.45 14.03 8.67
CA MET A 96 -16.60 14.88 8.93
C MET A 96 -17.87 14.24 8.35
N LEU A 97 -18.34 13.18 8.97
CA LEU A 97 -19.58 12.49 8.58
C LEU A 97 -20.84 13.15 9.14
N THR A 98 -20.73 14.29 9.83
CA THR A 98 -21.91 15.00 10.32
C THR A 98 -21.90 16.48 9.89
N VAL A 99 -23.07 16.96 9.48
CA VAL A 99 -23.33 18.36 9.07
C VAL A 99 -22.84 19.37 10.14
N ASN A 100 -22.84 18.99 11.41
CA ASN A 100 -22.36 19.80 12.52
C ASN A 100 -20.84 20.05 12.49
N GLY A 101 -20.05 19.10 12.00
CA GLY A 101 -18.60 19.25 11.83
C GLY A 101 -18.24 20.29 10.77
N ILE A 102 -18.96 20.31 9.66
CA ILE A 102 -18.75 21.28 8.57
C ILE A 102 -19.06 22.71 9.04
N ARG A 103 -20.14 22.89 9.78
CA ARG A 103 -20.52 24.21 10.34
C ARG A 103 -19.48 24.74 11.32
N ARG A 104 -18.85 23.88 12.11
CA ARG A 104 -17.79 24.26 13.05
C ARG A 104 -16.52 24.73 12.32
N CYS A 105 -16.13 24.04 11.25
CA CYS A 105 -14.96 24.40 10.45
C CYS A 105 -15.13 25.75 9.72
N ILE A 106 -16.32 26.01 9.18
CA ILE A 106 -16.65 27.30 8.54
C ILE A 106 -16.63 28.44 9.56
N ARG A 107 -17.12 28.19 10.78
CA ARG A 107 -17.15 29.21 11.85
C ARG A 107 -15.72 29.57 12.30
N LEU A 108 -14.81 28.59 12.43
CA LEU A 108 -13.40 28.84 12.74
C LEU A 108 -12.69 29.65 11.65
N LYS A 109 -12.92 29.34 10.37
CA LYS A 109 -12.35 30.13 9.28
C LYS A 109 -12.84 31.59 9.29
N ARG A 110 -14.11 31.85 9.59
CA ARG A 110 -14.64 33.22 9.69
C ARG A 110 -14.05 33.97 10.90
N ALA A 111 -13.84 33.29 12.03
CA ALA A 111 -13.21 33.90 13.20
C ALA A 111 -11.75 34.26 12.94
N MET A 112 -11.00 33.45 12.21
CA MET A 112 -9.60 33.74 11.85
C MET A 112 -9.49 34.89 10.84
N ASN A 113 -10.41 35.02 9.89
CA ASN A 113 -10.39 36.11 8.93
C ASN A 113 -10.85 37.46 9.54
N GLY A 114 -11.59 37.46 10.65
CA GLY A 114 -12.01 38.69 11.36
C GLY A 114 -10.99 39.24 12.35
N ILE A 115 -9.82 38.58 12.51
CA ILE A 115 -8.73 39.05 13.40
C ILE A 115 -7.65 39.79 12.59
N MET A 116 -7.75 39.81 11.26
CA MET A 116 -6.78 40.49 10.38
C MET A 116 -7.30 41.83 9.80
N GLU A 117 -8.35 42.41 10.33
CA GLU A 117 -8.74 43.79 10.13
C GLU A 117 -8.58 44.48 11.52
#